data_9d3ab3ff900b15757ad9571460863da4
#
_entry.id   9d3ab3ff900b15757ad9571460863da4
#
_cell.length_a   1.000
_cell.length_b   1.000
_cell.length_c   1.000
_cell.angle_alpha   90.00
_cell.angle_beta   90.00
_cell.angle_gamma   90.00
#
_symmetry.space_group_name_H-M   'P 1'
#
loop_
_entity.id
_entity.type
_entity.pdbx_description
1 polymer ?
#
loop_
_entity_poly.entity_id
_entity_poly.type
_entity_poly.pdbx_seq_one_letter_code
_entity_poly.pdbx_strand_id
1 'polypeptide(L)'
;MSKLSLKIVVAGRTYPLTVNEGEDAKIIKAADDINRAIKMLQENYAVKDMQDLLAMTALQLATKNSGTQNSTSELEQVENKLENLLKNLNSL
;
A
#
# COMPACT_ATOMS: atom_id res chain seq x y z
N MET A 1 -19.60 18.73 8.39
CA MET A 1 -19.15 17.34 8.43
C MET A 1 -18.21 17.12 9.57
N SER A 2 -18.45 16.07 10.31
CA SER A 2 -17.64 15.74 11.47
C SER A 2 -16.34 15.06 11.07
N LYS A 3 -15.28 15.38 11.76
CA LYS A 3 -13.99 14.73 11.58
C LYS A 3 -13.64 13.94 12.82
N LEU A 4 -12.97 12.82 12.61
CA LEU A 4 -12.56 11.94 13.68
C LEU A 4 -11.03 11.90 13.76
N SER A 5 -10.52 11.81 14.97
CA SER A 5 -9.09 11.57 15.18
C SER A 5 -8.87 10.07 15.37
N LEU A 6 -7.99 9.52 14.58
CA LEU A 6 -7.62 8.11 14.66
C LEU A 6 -6.15 7.98 14.95
N LYS A 7 -5.79 6.91 15.64
CA LYS A 7 -4.40 6.50 15.77
C LYS A 7 -4.23 5.18 15.03
N ILE A 8 -3.41 5.20 14.01
CA ILE A 8 -3.20 4.05 13.14
C ILE A 8 -1.79 3.52 13.35
N VAL A 9 -1.69 2.21 13.53
CA VAL A 9 -0.38 1.55 13.66
C VAL A 9 -0.01 0.95 12.31
N VAL A 10 1.11 1.40 11.76
CA VAL A 10 1.63 0.89 10.50
C VAL A 10 3.13 0.66 10.68
N ALA A 11 3.58 -0.55 10.34
CA ALA A 11 4.99 -0.90 10.42
C ALA A 11 5.58 -0.68 11.82
N GLY A 12 4.78 -0.92 12.85
CA GLY A 12 5.21 -0.79 14.23
C GLY A 12 5.21 0.61 14.79
N ARG A 13 4.76 1.60 14.02
CA ARG A 13 4.67 2.98 14.47
C ARG A 13 3.24 3.46 14.48
N THR A 14 2.93 4.35 15.42
CA THR A 14 1.59 4.92 15.56
C THR A 14 1.54 6.29 14.91
N TYR A 15 0.54 6.52 14.09
CA TYR A 15 0.34 7.78 13.39
C TYR A 15 -1.02 8.36 13.72
N PRO A 16 -1.07 9.64 14.15
CA PRO A 16 -2.36 10.30 14.33
C PRO A 16 -2.89 10.78 12.98
N LEU A 17 -4.14 10.49 12.71
CA LEU A 17 -4.80 10.91 11.48
C LEU A 17 -6.12 11.58 11.80
N THR A 18 -6.46 12.57 11.00
CA THR A 18 -7.78 13.17 11.05
C THR A 18 -8.52 12.76 9.79
N VAL A 19 -9.65 12.09 9.97
CA VAL A 19 -10.43 11.55 8.85
C VAL A 19 -11.86 12.04 8.95
N ASN A 20 -12.58 12.00 7.83
CA ASN A 20 -14.00 12.32 7.81
C ASN A 20 -14.78 11.19 8.49
N GLU A 21 -15.87 11.57 9.13
CA GLU A 21 -16.78 10.60 9.71
C GLU A 21 -17.27 9.64 8.61
N GLY A 22 -17.20 8.36 8.89
CA GLY A 22 -17.56 7.33 7.93
C GLY A 22 -16.39 6.76 7.15
N GLU A 23 -15.22 7.42 7.19
CA GLU A 23 -14.02 6.91 6.51
C GLU A 23 -13.10 6.11 7.42
N ASP A 24 -13.38 6.13 8.71
CA ASP A 24 -12.53 5.48 9.71
C ASP A 24 -12.37 3.98 9.45
N ALA A 25 -13.46 3.30 9.10
CA ALA A 25 -13.42 1.86 8.83
C ALA A 25 -12.50 1.53 7.66
N LYS A 26 -12.52 2.36 6.61
CA LYS A 26 -11.66 2.18 5.45
C LYS A 26 -10.18 2.35 5.80
N ILE A 27 -9.89 3.34 6.61
CA ILE A 27 -8.51 3.63 7.01
C ILE A 27 -7.98 2.51 7.91
N ILE A 28 -8.77 2.05 8.85
CA ILE A 28 -8.39 0.95 9.74
C ILE A 28 -8.12 -0.31 8.94
N LYS A 29 -9.01 -0.62 7.99
CA LYS A 29 -8.82 -1.78 7.13
C LYS A 29 -7.57 -1.65 6.27
N ALA A 30 -7.32 -0.45 5.73
CA ALA A 30 -6.13 -0.19 4.93
C ALA A 30 -4.85 -0.41 5.74
N ALA A 31 -4.82 0.07 6.97
CA ALA A 31 -3.68 -0.14 7.86
C ALA A 31 -3.46 -1.64 8.13
N ASP A 32 -4.54 -2.37 8.36
CA ASP A 32 -4.45 -3.81 8.59
C ASP A 32 -3.92 -4.54 7.35
N ASP A 33 -4.40 -4.15 6.17
CA ASP A 33 -3.93 -4.73 4.91
C ASP A 33 -2.44 -4.46 4.69
N ILE A 34 -1.98 -3.26 5.01
CA ILE A 34 -0.57 -2.90 4.90
C ILE A 34 0.27 -3.76 5.84
N ASN A 35 -0.16 -3.89 7.09
CA ASN A 35 0.58 -4.67 8.09
C ASN A 35 0.66 -6.14 7.72
N ARG A 36 -0.41 -6.70 7.17
CA ARG A 36 -0.40 -8.07 6.68
C ARG A 36 0.55 -8.25 5.51
N ALA A 37 0.55 -7.30 4.58
CA ALA A 37 1.44 -7.36 3.43
C ALA A 37 2.91 -7.31 3.86
N ILE A 38 3.23 -6.44 4.82
CA ILE A 38 4.57 -6.34 5.37
C ILE A 38 4.99 -7.68 5.98
N LYS A 39 4.11 -8.28 6.76
CA LYS A 39 4.40 -9.57 7.40
C LYS A 39 4.65 -10.65 6.37
N MET A 40 3.83 -10.72 5.34
CA MET A 40 4.00 -11.71 4.27
C MET A 40 5.32 -11.53 3.54
N LEU A 41 5.70 -10.29 3.28
CA LEU A 41 6.97 -10.00 2.62
C LEU A 41 8.15 -10.38 3.49
N GLN A 42 8.08 -10.14 4.79
CA GLN A 42 9.12 -10.53 5.72
C GLN A 42 9.28 -12.05 5.78
N GLU A 43 8.18 -12.78 5.74
CA GLU A 43 8.20 -14.24 5.81
C GLU A 43 8.69 -14.89 4.52
N ASN A 44 8.34 -14.32 3.36
CA ASN A 44 8.63 -14.91 2.06
C ASN A 44 9.95 -14.43 1.45
N TYR A 45 10.43 -13.29 1.88
CA TYR A 45 11.67 -12.70 1.36
C TYR A 45 12.59 -12.34 2.52
N ALA A 46 13.87 -12.48 2.30
CA ALA A 46 14.87 -12.17 3.33
C ALA A 46 15.14 -10.67 3.41
N VAL A 47 14.09 -9.87 3.43
CA VAL A 47 14.19 -8.41 3.52
C VAL A 47 13.94 -8.00 4.96
N LYS A 48 14.88 -7.30 5.56
CA LYS A 48 14.77 -6.86 6.95
C LYS A 48 14.64 -5.35 7.09
N ASP A 49 14.97 -4.60 6.05
CA ASP A 49 14.87 -3.15 6.07
C ASP A 49 13.41 -2.73 5.94
N MET A 50 12.91 -2.01 6.93
CA MET A 50 11.50 -1.60 6.95
C MET A 50 11.18 -0.67 5.79
N GLN A 51 12.12 0.18 5.37
CA GLN A 51 11.89 1.07 4.25
C GLN A 51 11.66 0.27 2.96
N ASP A 52 12.45 -0.77 2.74
CA ASP A 52 12.27 -1.64 1.57
C ASP A 52 10.94 -2.39 1.64
N LEU A 53 10.59 -2.88 2.82
CA LEU A 53 9.32 -3.58 3.02
C LEU A 53 8.13 -2.65 2.74
N LEU A 54 8.20 -1.41 3.20
CA LEU A 54 7.15 -0.44 2.95
C LEU A 54 7.05 -0.08 1.48
N ALA A 55 8.19 0.07 0.80
CA ALA A 55 8.20 0.36 -0.62
C ALA A 55 7.59 -0.78 -1.43
N MET A 56 7.97 -2.02 -1.12
CA MET A 56 7.42 -3.20 -1.78
C MET A 56 5.92 -3.33 -1.52
N THR A 57 5.51 -3.06 -0.28
CA THR A 57 4.10 -3.10 0.08
C THR A 57 3.32 -2.05 -0.68
N ALA A 58 3.86 -0.84 -0.79
CA ALA A 58 3.20 0.23 -1.52
C ALA A 58 3.01 -0.13 -2.99
N LEU A 59 4.02 -0.73 -3.60
CA LEU A 59 3.91 -1.18 -4.99
C LEU A 59 2.84 -2.25 -5.16
N GLN A 60 2.79 -3.21 -4.26
CA GLN A 60 1.78 -4.27 -4.31
C GLN A 60 0.37 -3.70 -4.18
N LEU A 61 0.16 -2.83 -3.20
CA LEU A 61 -1.16 -2.28 -2.95
C LEU A 61 -1.61 -1.35 -4.06
N ALA A 62 -0.72 -0.54 -4.59
CA ALA A 62 -1.04 0.34 -5.70
C ALA A 62 -1.44 -0.46 -6.94
N THR A 63 -0.70 -1.51 -7.22
CA THR A 63 -0.99 -2.40 -8.34
C THR A 63 -2.34 -3.10 -8.14
N LYS A 64 -2.57 -3.60 -6.94
CA LYS A 64 -3.80 -4.31 -6.61
C LYS A 64 -5.01 -3.38 -6.68
N ASN A 65 -4.91 -2.18 -6.15
CA ASN A 65 -6.00 -1.22 -6.17
C ASN A 65 -6.36 -0.81 -7.60
N SER A 66 -5.36 -0.64 -8.44
CA SER A 66 -5.62 -0.34 -9.85
C SER A 66 -6.29 -1.50 -10.56
N GLY A 67 -6.02 -2.73 -10.10
CA GLY A 67 -6.63 -3.93 -10.66
C GLY A 67 -8.04 -4.22 -10.18
N THR A 68 -8.51 -3.56 -9.12
CA THR A 68 -9.85 -3.84 -8.57
C THR A 68 -10.98 -3.33 -9.44
N GLN A 69 -10.69 -2.56 -10.46
CA GLN A 69 -11.72 -2.07 -11.36
C GLN A 69 -12.03 -3.04 -12.50
N ASN A 70 -11.48 -4.21 -12.44
CA ASN A 70 -11.95 -5.39 -13.14
C ASN A 70 -12.03 -5.34 -14.66
N SER A 71 -11.09 -4.69 -15.31
CA SER A 71 -10.96 -4.94 -16.73
C SER A 71 -9.56 -5.43 -17.03
N THR A 72 -9.49 -6.40 -17.92
CA THR A 72 -8.21 -6.97 -18.33
C THR A 72 -7.28 -5.89 -18.90
N SER A 73 -7.86 -4.93 -19.60
CA SER A 73 -7.09 -3.85 -20.18
C SER A 73 -6.51 -2.92 -19.09
N GLU A 74 -7.21 -2.75 -17.98
CA GLU A 74 -6.69 -1.96 -16.88
C GLU A 74 -5.53 -2.66 -16.19
N LEU A 75 -5.60 -3.96 -16.04
CA LEU A 75 -4.49 -4.74 -15.50
C LEU A 75 -3.26 -4.62 -16.39
N GLU A 76 -3.43 -4.68 -17.69
CA GLU A 76 -2.32 -4.50 -18.63
C GLU A 76 -1.71 -3.11 -18.51
N GLN A 77 -2.55 -2.09 -18.35
CA GLN A 77 -2.06 -0.72 -18.18
C GLN A 77 -1.27 -0.56 -16.89
N VAL A 78 -1.71 -1.19 -15.81
CA VAL A 78 -0.99 -1.15 -14.54
C VAL A 78 0.37 -1.84 -14.67
N GLU A 79 0.41 -3.00 -15.31
CA GLU A 79 1.66 -3.70 -15.52
C GLU A 79 2.62 -2.86 -16.37
N ASN A 80 2.12 -2.21 -17.42
CA ASN A 80 2.92 -1.35 -18.26
C ASN A 80 3.47 -0.15 -17.49
N LYS A 81 2.65 0.46 -16.64
CA LYS A 81 3.10 1.58 -15.81
C LYS A 81 4.17 1.14 -14.83
N LEU A 82 4.01 -0.04 -14.25
CA LEU A 82 4.98 -0.58 -13.31
C LEU A 82 6.31 -0.84 -14.00
N GLU A 83 6.27 -1.45 -15.18
CA GLU A 83 7.46 -1.68 -15.98
C GLU A 83 8.16 -0.37 -16.34
N ASN A 84 7.39 0.64 -16.74
CA ASN A 84 7.96 1.95 -17.08
C ASN A 84 8.63 2.60 -15.88
N LEU A 85 8.03 2.49 -14.71
CA LEU A 85 8.63 3.01 -13.47
C LEU A 85 9.94 2.30 -13.17
N LEU A 86 9.96 0.99 -13.29
CA LEU A 86 11.17 0.20 -13.06
C LEU A 86 12.26 0.55 -14.04
N LYS A 87 11.90 0.74 -15.31
CA LYS A 87 12.87 1.16 -16.33
C LYS A 87 13.45 2.53 -16.03
N ASN A 88 12.60 3.47 -15.60
CA ASN A 88 13.03 4.81 -15.25
C ASN A 88 13.97 4.80 -14.06
N LEU A 89 13.70 3.96 -13.07
CA LEU A 89 14.56 3.81 -11.91
C LEU A 89 15.92 3.22 -12.30
N ASN A 90 15.91 2.27 -13.23
CA ASN A 90 17.14 1.66 -13.71
C ASN A 90 17.96 2.60 -14.59
N SER A 91 17.31 3.60 -15.20
CA SER A 91 17.98 4.58 -16.03
C SER A 91 18.67 5.68 -15.23
N LEU A 92 18.32 5.80 -13.99
CA LEU A 92 18.92 6.79 -13.10
C LEU A 92 20.22 6.27 -12.53
#